data_edfbe36ef5df304b98dd0ab021633361
#
_entry.id   edfbe36ef5df304b98dd0ab021633361
#
_cell.length_a   1.000
_cell.length_b   1.000
_cell.length_c   1.000
_cell.angle_alpha   90.00
_cell.angle_beta   90.00
_cell.angle_gamma   90.00
#
_symmetry.space_group_name_H-M   'P 1'
#
loop_
_entity.id
_entity.type
_entity.pdbx_description
1 polymer ?
#
loop_
_entity_poly.entity_id
_entity_poly.type
_entity_poly.pdbx_seq_one_letter_code
_entity_poly.pdbx_strand_id
1 'polypeptide(L)'
;MGFSLIFVRVHGDEQRDADRDAVAAFLETRGLRAAGSAGRGSLLVDADGQALSFDGHWTDLHLDPLDQEEPLSGGIDHASLSDEETTFIYELCVAAGFLIANLQGNPTYLVPGANHAPEDVPDQEDIDWVNSAAELRQALAGNFDDFRAWRDRVVAQYADGRADRE
;
A
#
# COMPACT_ATOMS: atom_id res chain seq x y z
N MET A 1 -9.90 0.83 11.72
CA MET A 1 -9.15 2.00 11.25
C MET A 1 -7.68 1.66 11.21
N GLY A 2 -7.04 1.77 10.06
CA GLY A 2 -5.66 1.34 9.86
C GLY A 2 -4.86 2.35 9.05
N PHE A 3 -3.56 2.09 8.91
CA PHE A 3 -2.68 2.88 8.06
C PHE A 3 -2.80 2.36 6.63
N SER A 4 -3.44 3.12 5.76
CA SER A 4 -3.89 2.66 4.45
C SER A 4 -3.12 3.29 3.31
N LEU A 5 -2.74 2.46 2.33
CA LEU A 5 -2.10 2.88 1.09
C LEU A 5 -2.86 2.28 -0.08
N ILE A 6 -2.94 3.03 -1.18
CA ILE A 6 -3.51 2.53 -2.44
C ILE A 6 -2.41 2.57 -3.50
N PHE A 7 -2.37 1.54 -4.34
CA PHE A 7 -1.41 1.40 -5.42
C PHE A 7 -2.14 1.51 -6.76
N VAL A 8 -1.82 2.53 -7.55
CA VAL A 8 -2.47 2.78 -8.84
C VAL A 8 -1.46 3.37 -9.82
N ARG A 9 -1.66 3.12 -11.10
CA ARG A 9 -0.94 3.84 -12.15
C ARG A 9 -1.84 4.93 -12.68
N VAL A 10 -1.31 6.16 -12.80
CA VAL A 10 -2.12 7.32 -13.17
C VAL A 10 -1.46 8.16 -14.24
N HIS A 11 -2.29 8.91 -14.96
CA HIS A 11 -1.85 9.98 -15.84
C HIS A 11 -2.81 11.15 -15.61
N GLY A 12 -2.38 12.11 -14.79
CA GLY A 12 -3.26 13.16 -14.32
C GLY A 12 -4.40 12.59 -13.49
N ASP A 13 -5.62 12.90 -13.87
CA ASP A 13 -6.83 12.40 -13.18
C ASP A 13 -7.30 11.03 -13.69
N GLU A 14 -6.59 10.45 -14.65
CA GLU A 14 -7.00 9.22 -15.29
C GLU A 14 -6.18 8.05 -14.77
N GLN A 15 -6.85 6.97 -14.34
CA GLN A 15 -6.19 5.74 -13.97
C GLN A 15 -5.72 5.00 -15.22
N ARG A 16 -4.49 4.51 -15.19
CA ARG A 16 -3.90 3.68 -16.24
C ARG A 16 -3.71 2.26 -15.76
N ASP A 17 -3.63 1.33 -16.69
CA ASP A 17 -3.37 -0.05 -16.33
C ASP A 17 -1.91 -0.23 -15.88
N ALA A 18 -1.71 -1.13 -14.91
CA ALA A 18 -0.39 -1.54 -14.47
C ALA A 18 0.23 -2.46 -15.52
N ASP A 19 1.55 -2.71 -15.38
CA ASP A 19 2.25 -3.72 -16.16
C ASP A 19 1.89 -5.11 -15.62
N ARG A 20 0.84 -5.71 -16.15
CA ARG A 20 0.27 -6.97 -15.67
C ARG A 20 1.25 -8.14 -15.82
N ASP A 21 2.01 -8.15 -16.90
CA ASP A 21 3.01 -9.20 -17.13
C ASP A 21 4.11 -9.14 -16.10
N ALA A 22 4.56 -7.93 -15.75
CA ALA A 22 5.56 -7.73 -14.71
C ALA A 22 5.02 -8.10 -13.33
N VAL A 23 3.75 -7.79 -13.05
CA VAL A 23 3.10 -8.20 -11.79
C VAL A 23 3.01 -9.71 -11.71
N ALA A 24 2.58 -10.37 -12.78
CA ALA A 24 2.49 -11.82 -12.81
C ALA A 24 3.85 -12.47 -12.57
N ALA A 25 4.89 -11.97 -13.23
CA ALA A 25 6.26 -12.48 -13.06
C ALA A 25 6.77 -12.22 -11.62
N PHE A 26 6.47 -11.08 -11.07
CA PHE A 26 6.84 -10.73 -9.69
C PHE A 26 6.23 -11.72 -8.69
N LEU A 27 4.95 -12.00 -8.82
CA LEU A 27 4.25 -12.94 -7.94
C LEU A 27 4.75 -14.36 -8.14
N GLU A 28 4.91 -14.79 -9.39
CA GLU A 28 5.38 -16.15 -9.72
C GLU A 28 6.77 -16.41 -9.14
N THR A 29 7.69 -15.46 -9.29
CA THR A 29 9.05 -15.57 -8.77
C THR A 29 9.07 -15.78 -7.26
N ARG A 30 8.07 -15.23 -6.56
CA ARG A 30 7.94 -15.31 -5.09
C ARG A 30 6.99 -16.41 -4.63
N GLY A 31 6.42 -17.19 -5.56
CA GLY A 31 5.46 -18.25 -5.22
C GLY A 31 4.15 -17.70 -4.66
N LEU A 32 3.72 -16.55 -5.12
CA LEU A 32 2.51 -15.89 -4.65
C LEU A 32 1.45 -15.84 -5.74
N ARG A 33 0.20 -15.70 -5.31
CA ARG A 33 -0.93 -15.47 -6.22
C ARG A 33 -1.98 -14.60 -5.53
N ALA A 34 -2.78 -13.93 -6.34
CA ALA A 34 -3.94 -13.19 -5.84
C ALA A 34 -5.11 -14.15 -5.71
N ALA A 35 -5.68 -14.26 -4.50
CA ALA A 35 -6.80 -15.14 -4.24
C ALA A 35 -8.04 -14.31 -3.94
N GLY A 36 -9.14 -14.61 -4.61
CA GLY A 36 -10.41 -13.91 -4.40
C GLY A 36 -11.21 -13.84 -5.68
N SER A 37 -12.40 -13.28 -5.60
CA SER A 37 -13.31 -13.13 -6.73
C SER A 37 -13.30 -11.70 -7.26
N ALA A 38 -13.65 -11.54 -8.54
CA ALA A 38 -13.76 -10.25 -9.19
C ALA A 38 -14.69 -9.31 -8.38
N GLY A 39 -14.32 -8.03 -8.31
CA GLY A 39 -15.09 -7.01 -7.59
C GLY A 39 -14.69 -6.78 -6.15
N ARG A 40 -13.79 -7.59 -5.62
CA ARG A 40 -13.18 -7.38 -4.31
C ARG A 40 -11.68 -7.57 -4.44
N GLY A 41 -10.89 -6.66 -3.89
CA GLY A 41 -9.45 -6.83 -3.87
C GLY A 41 -9.08 -8.23 -3.39
N SER A 42 -8.18 -8.88 -4.12
CA SER A 42 -7.79 -10.25 -3.80
C SER A 42 -6.58 -10.24 -2.88
N LEU A 43 -6.67 -10.87 -1.73
CA LEU A 43 -5.52 -11.03 -0.83
C LEU A 43 -4.45 -11.86 -1.51
N LEU A 44 -3.19 -11.50 -1.25
CA LEU A 44 -2.07 -12.29 -1.73
C LEU A 44 -1.88 -13.51 -0.83
N VAL A 45 -1.72 -14.66 -1.45
CA VAL A 45 -1.51 -15.94 -0.75
C VAL A 45 -0.31 -16.65 -1.32
N ASP A 46 0.28 -17.55 -0.53
CA ASP A 46 1.41 -18.37 -0.97
C ASP A 46 0.93 -19.61 -1.77
N ALA A 47 1.87 -20.48 -2.13
CA ALA A 47 1.56 -21.69 -2.91
C ALA A 47 0.61 -22.64 -2.19
N ASP A 48 0.57 -22.60 -0.87
CA ASP A 48 -0.32 -23.43 -0.05
C ASP A 48 -1.68 -22.76 0.19
N GLY A 49 -1.91 -21.58 -0.37
CA GLY A 49 -3.14 -20.84 -0.21
C GLY A 49 -3.23 -20.09 1.11
N GLN A 50 -2.13 -19.96 1.84
CA GLN A 50 -2.11 -19.23 3.11
C GLN A 50 -1.85 -17.76 2.87
N ALA A 51 -2.48 -16.92 3.68
CA ALA A 51 -2.32 -15.47 3.59
C ALA A 51 -0.86 -15.08 3.85
N LEU A 52 -0.43 -14.04 3.13
CA LEU A 52 0.92 -13.53 3.26
C LEU A 52 1.14 -12.90 4.63
N SER A 53 2.34 -13.04 5.17
CA SER A 53 2.72 -12.41 6.43
C SER A 53 4.12 -11.81 6.31
N PHE A 54 4.36 -10.74 7.08
CA PHE A 54 5.66 -10.07 7.15
C PHE A 54 6.07 -9.97 8.62
N ASP A 55 7.30 -10.36 8.92
CA ASP A 55 7.84 -10.31 10.29
C ASP A 55 6.90 -10.96 11.32
N GLY A 56 6.23 -12.05 10.92
CA GLY A 56 5.30 -12.77 11.79
C GLY A 56 3.91 -12.16 11.92
N HIS A 57 3.62 -11.11 11.17
CA HIS A 57 2.31 -10.44 11.19
C HIS A 57 1.58 -10.63 9.87
N TRP A 58 0.29 -10.96 9.96
CA TRP A 58 -0.56 -11.08 8.79
C TRP A 58 -0.73 -9.72 8.13
N THR A 59 -0.73 -9.71 6.79
CA THR A 59 -1.00 -8.51 6.01
C THR A 59 -2.33 -8.64 5.29
N ASP A 60 -3.02 -7.50 5.11
CA ASP A 60 -4.18 -7.41 4.24
C ASP A 60 -3.85 -6.78 2.89
N LEU A 61 -2.59 -6.86 2.48
CA LEU A 61 -2.15 -6.42 1.16
C LEU A 61 -2.91 -7.19 0.08
N HIS A 62 -3.47 -6.45 -0.88
CA HIS A 62 -4.33 -7.02 -1.89
C HIS A 62 -4.03 -6.44 -3.26
N LEU A 63 -4.37 -7.20 -4.29
CA LEU A 63 -4.32 -6.79 -5.69
C LEU A 63 -5.65 -7.15 -6.34
N ASP A 64 -6.06 -6.38 -7.34
CA ASP A 64 -7.17 -6.79 -8.18
C ASP A 64 -6.82 -8.07 -8.96
N PRO A 65 -7.84 -8.83 -9.39
CA PRO A 65 -7.60 -9.99 -10.24
C PRO A 65 -6.84 -9.59 -11.51
N LEU A 66 -5.78 -10.32 -11.85
CA LEU A 66 -4.93 -9.99 -12.99
C LEU A 66 -5.65 -10.10 -14.33
N ASP A 67 -6.79 -10.77 -14.38
CA ASP A 67 -7.58 -10.97 -15.59
C ASP A 67 -8.78 -10.03 -15.71
N GLN A 68 -8.94 -9.09 -14.78
CA GLN A 68 -10.04 -8.13 -14.87
C GLN A 68 -9.86 -7.17 -16.06
N GLU A 69 -10.97 -6.64 -16.57
CA GLU A 69 -10.93 -5.69 -17.70
C GLU A 69 -10.49 -4.30 -17.27
N GLU A 70 -10.90 -3.87 -16.08
CA GLU A 70 -10.55 -2.55 -15.55
C GLU A 70 -9.07 -2.46 -15.22
N PRO A 71 -8.50 -1.23 -15.21
CA PRO A 71 -7.11 -1.05 -14.82
C PRO A 71 -6.80 -1.68 -13.46
N LEU A 72 -5.64 -2.34 -13.38
CA LEU A 72 -5.22 -3.04 -12.17
C LEU A 72 -4.84 -2.03 -11.08
N SER A 73 -5.26 -2.30 -9.86
CA SER A 73 -4.83 -1.56 -8.68
C SER A 73 -4.67 -2.50 -7.50
N GLY A 74 -4.19 -1.97 -6.41
CA GLY A 74 -4.04 -2.73 -5.17
C GLY A 74 -3.97 -1.80 -3.98
N GLY A 75 -3.63 -2.35 -2.84
CA GLY A 75 -3.52 -1.55 -1.62
C GLY A 75 -3.28 -2.38 -0.38
N ILE A 76 -3.25 -1.69 0.74
CA ILE A 76 -3.15 -2.29 2.07
C ILE A 76 -3.90 -1.38 3.04
N ASP A 77 -4.70 -1.94 3.92
CA ASP A 77 -5.51 -1.16 4.86
C ASP A 77 -4.90 -1.08 6.25
N HIS A 78 -4.03 -2.01 6.60
CA HIS A 78 -3.41 -2.07 7.92
C HIS A 78 -1.91 -2.30 7.78
N ALA A 79 -1.21 -1.30 7.20
CA ALA A 79 0.23 -1.37 7.01
C ALA A 79 0.95 -1.30 8.36
N SER A 80 1.91 -2.18 8.58
CA SER A 80 2.77 -2.17 9.75
C SER A 80 4.06 -1.39 9.52
N LEU A 81 4.42 -1.17 8.27
CA LEU A 81 5.66 -0.50 7.83
C LEU A 81 6.93 -1.17 8.38
N SER A 82 6.87 -2.50 8.55
CA SER A 82 8.09 -3.26 8.84
C SER A 82 9.03 -3.20 7.63
N ASP A 83 10.31 -3.51 7.84
CA ASP A 83 11.29 -3.52 6.75
C ASP A 83 10.89 -4.49 5.65
N GLU A 84 10.44 -5.68 6.03
CA GLU A 84 10.03 -6.73 5.09
C GLU A 84 8.80 -6.31 4.28
N GLU A 85 7.77 -5.79 4.95
CA GLU A 85 6.55 -5.32 4.30
C GLU A 85 6.83 -4.15 3.35
N THR A 86 7.60 -3.16 3.81
CA THR A 86 7.91 -1.97 3.02
C THR A 86 8.76 -2.33 1.79
N THR A 87 9.71 -3.26 1.95
CA THR A 87 10.52 -3.74 0.84
C THR A 87 9.63 -4.42 -0.21
N PHE A 88 8.70 -5.25 0.23
CA PHE A 88 7.76 -5.91 -0.67
C PHE A 88 6.90 -4.89 -1.42
N ILE A 89 6.33 -3.93 -0.72
CA ILE A 89 5.49 -2.87 -1.31
C ILE A 89 6.29 -2.09 -2.36
N TYR A 90 7.52 -1.67 -2.03
CA TYR A 90 8.36 -0.92 -2.95
C TYR A 90 8.63 -1.72 -4.23
N GLU A 91 9.08 -2.97 -4.08
CA GLU A 91 9.41 -3.82 -5.22
C GLU A 91 8.19 -4.12 -6.09
N LEU A 92 7.04 -4.38 -5.48
CA LEU A 92 5.78 -4.59 -6.20
C LEU A 92 5.41 -3.35 -7.02
N CYS A 93 5.45 -2.19 -6.40
CA CYS A 93 5.04 -0.95 -7.05
C CYS A 93 5.98 -0.57 -8.20
N VAL A 94 7.28 -0.82 -8.05
CA VAL A 94 8.24 -0.60 -9.14
C VAL A 94 7.95 -1.55 -10.30
N ALA A 95 7.73 -2.84 -10.02
CA ALA A 95 7.44 -3.83 -11.06
C ALA A 95 6.14 -3.51 -11.80
N ALA A 96 5.10 -3.14 -11.06
CA ALA A 96 3.77 -2.89 -11.61
C ALA A 96 3.65 -1.53 -12.30
N GLY A 97 4.53 -0.58 -11.97
CA GLY A 97 4.38 0.80 -12.39
C GLY A 97 3.34 1.55 -11.56
N PHE A 98 3.18 1.21 -10.29
CA PHE A 98 2.22 1.85 -9.40
C PHE A 98 2.77 3.10 -8.73
N LEU A 99 1.94 4.13 -8.67
CA LEU A 99 2.05 5.24 -7.74
C LEU A 99 1.46 4.78 -6.39
N ILE A 100 1.97 5.29 -5.30
CA ILE A 100 1.41 5.02 -3.98
C ILE A 100 0.63 6.25 -3.52
N ALA A 101 -0.66 6.07 -3.27
CA ALA A 101 -1.49 7.10 -2.66
C ALA A 101 -1.57 6.85 -1.16
N ASN A 102 -1.15 7.83 -0.39
CA ASN A 102 -1.13 7.77 1.07
C ASN A 102 -2.41 8.39 1.61
N LEU A 103 -3.33 7.55 2.08
CA LEU A 103 -4.67 8.02 2.51
C LEU A 103 -4.61 8.87 3.76
N GLN A 104 -3.52 8.81 4.51
CA GLN A 104 -3.32 9.69 5.68
C GLN A 104 -2.85 11.08 5.26
N GLY A 105 -2.37 11.24 4.02
CA GLY A 105 -1.82 12.48 3.49
C GLY A 105 -0.40 12.76 3.98
N ASN A 106 0.25 13.76 3.44
CA ASN A 106 1.54 14.34 3.85
C ASN A 106 2.69 13.30 3.94
N PRO A 107 3.25 12.82 2.84
CA PRO A 107 2.86 13.24 1.49
C PRO A 107 1.61 12.50 1.02
N THR A 108 0.86 13.12 0.14
CA THR A 108 -0.31 12.49 -0.46
C THR A 108 0.08 11.39 -1.43
N TYR A 109 1.16 11.62 -2.19
CA TYR A 109 1.63 10.68 -3.21
C TYR A 109 3.10 10.38 -3.06
N LEU A 110 3.46 9.12 -3.31
CA LEU A 110 4.86 8.67 -3.36
C LEU A 110 5.09 7.99 -4.71
N VAL A 111 6.18 8.38 -5.36
CA VAL A 111 6.56 7.84 -6.66
C VAL A 111 7.78 6.93 -6.49
N PRO A 112 7.59 5.60 -6.52
CA PRO A 112 8.71 4.68 -6.36
C PRO A 112 9.45 4.49 -7.67
N GLY A 113 10.79 4.52 -7.62
CA GLY A 113 11.64 4.21 -8.76
C GLY A 113 11.43 5.10 -9.97
N ALA A 114 11.01 6.35 -9.78
CA ALA A 114 10.75 7.31 -10.87
C ALA A 114 9.78 6.76 -11.93
N ASN A 115 8.80 5.96 -11.53
CA ASN A 115 7.87 5.31 -12.46
C ASN A 115 6.75 6.21 -12.98
N HIS A 116 6.67 7.44 -12.48
CA HIS A 116 5.74 8.47 -12.95
C HIS A 116 6.49 9.78 -13.19
N ALA A 117 6.07 10.54 -14.19
CA ALA A 117 6.56 11.91 -14.38
C ALA A 117 5.74 12.87 -13.50
N PRO A 118 6.27 14.07 -13.17
CA PRO A 118 5.50 15.03 -12.38
C PRO A 118 4.12 15.35 -12.95
N GLU A 119 4.02 15.47 -14.27
CA GLU A 119 2.75 15.76 -14.95
C GLU A 119 1.76 14.60 -14.90
N ASP A 120 2.21 13.39 -14.57
CA ASP A 120 1.32 12.22 -14.43
C ASP A 120 0.59 12.21 -13.09
N VAL A 121 1.10 12.90 -12.09
CA VAL A 121 0.56 12.86 -10.73
C VAL A 121 -0.53 13.92 -10.56
N PRO A 122 -1.72 13.55 -10.01
CA PRO A 122 -2.83 14.51 -9.90
C PRO A 122 -2.53 15.75 -9.07
N ASP A 123 -1.74 15.61 -8.01
CA ASP A 123 -1.36 16.74 -7.16
C ASP A 123 0.16 16.82 -7.09
N GLN A 124 0.72 17.82 -7.77
CA GLN A 124 2.17 17.98 -7.88
C GLN A 124 2.80 18.68 -6.67
N GLU A 125 1.99 19.17 -5.74
CA GLU A 125 2.50 19.94 -4.59
C GLU A 125 2.90 19.05 -3.41
N ASP A 126 2.36 17.83 -3.34
CA ASP A 126 2.57 16.94 -2.21
C ASP A 126 3.00 15.55 -2.66
N ILE A 127 4.19 15.49 -3.25
CA ILE A 127 4.78 14.27 -3.80
C ILE A 127 6.14 14.03 -3.18
N ASP A 128 6.41 12.79 -2.75
CA ASP A 128 7.76 12.33 -2.44
C ASP A 128 8.23 11.34 -3.49
N TRP A 129 9.45 11.52 -3.94
CA TRP A 129 10.12 10.65 -4.91
C TRP A 129 11.03 9.71 -4.13
N VAL A 130 10.73 8.42 -4.17
CA VAL A 130 11.47 7.43 -3.37
C VAL A 130 12.16 6.44 -4.30
N ASN A 131 13.45 6.23 -4.11
CA ASN A 131 14.27 5.40 -4.98
C ASN A 131 14.75 4.12 -4.30
N SER A 132 14.23 3.83 -3.12
CA SER A 132 14.52 2.59 -2.38
C SER A 132 13.41 2.31 -1.37
N ALA A 133 13.37 1.07 -0.89
CA ALA A 133 12.46 0.69 0.19
C ALA A 133 12.73 1.50 1.46
N ALA A 134 14.00 1.77 1.76
CA ALA A 134 14.38 2.57 2.93
C ALA A 134 13.85 4.00 2.82
N GLU A 135 13.94 4.61 1.64
CA GLU A 135 13.38 5.95 1.40
C GLU A 135 11.88 5.95 1.52
N LEU A 136 11.19 4.92 1.00
CA LEU A 136 9.74 4.79 1.14
C LEU A 136 9.35 4.69 2.61
N ARG A 137 10.01 3.86 3.37
CA ARG A 137 9.75 3.71 4.80
C ARG A 137 9.96 5.03 5.54
N GLN A 138 11.04 5.72 5.26
CA GLN A 138 11.35 7.00 5.87
C GLN A 138 10.30 8.06 5.54
N ALA A 139 9.84 8.11 4.29
CA ALA A 139 8.82 9.06 3.86
C ALA A 139 7.48 8.82 4.57
N LEU A 140 7.15 7.57 4.88
CA LEU A 140 5.92 7.21 5.56
C LEU A 140 6.04 7.22 7.09
N ALA A 141 7.25 7.15 7.63
CA ALA A 141 7.48 6.97 9.07
C ALA A 141 6.87 8.08 9.92
N GLY A 142 7.00 9.33 9.50
CA GLY A 142 6.43 10.46 10.21
C GLY A 142 4.91 10.34 10.36
N ASN A 143 4.23 10.03 9.27
CA ASN A 143 2.79 9.82 9.27
C ASN A 143 2.38 8.60 10.09
N PHE A 144 3.16 7.54 10.01
CA PHE A 144 2.87 6.32 10.78
C PHE A 144 3.02 6.58 12.28
N ASP A 145 4.05 7.31 12.68
CA ASP A 145 4.24 7.67 14.10
C ASP A 145 3.13 8.59 14.59
N ASP A 146 2.72 9.57 13.79
CA ASP A 146 1.60 10.46 14.10
C ASP A 146 0.30 9.67 14.22
N PHE A 147 0.05 8.71 13.32
CA PHE A 147 -1.10 7.84 13.37
C PHE A 147 -1.13 7.02 14.66
N ARG A 148 0.00 6.43 15.03
CA ARG A 148 0.09 5.63 16.26
C ARG A 148 -0.15 6.49 17.49
N ALA A 149 0.44 7.68 17.55
CA ALA A 149 0.25 8.60 18.66
C ALA A 149 -1.21 9.03 18.79
N TRP A 150 -1.85 9.33 17.66
CA TRP A 150 -3.28 9.67 17.64
C TRP A 150 -4.13 8.49 18.12
N ARG A 151 -3.86 7.29 17.61
CA ARG A 151 -4.57 6.08 18.01
C ARG A 151 -4.46 5.84 19.52
N ASP A 152 -3.26 5.96 20.05
CA ASP A 152 -3.00 5.74 21.47
C ASP A 152 -3.72 6.78 22.33
N ARG A 153 -3.76 8.04 21.88
CA ARG A 153 -4.51 9.09 22.58
C ARG A 153 -6.02 8.83 22.58
N VAL A 154 -6.55 8.39 21.44
CA VAL A 154 -7.98 8.07 21.33
C VAL A 154 -8.35 6.93 22.26
N VAL A 155 -7.52 5.88 22.32
CA VAL A 155 -7.74 4.75 23.20
C VAL A 155 -7.70 5.19 24.67
N ALA A 156 -6.73 6.02 25.04
CA ALA A 156 -6.61 6.54 26.41
C ALA A 156 -7.82 7.40 26.79
N GLN A 157 -8.23 8.31 25.91
CA GLN A 157 -9.42 9.15 26.15
C GLN A 157 -10.69 8.33 26.30
N TYR A 158 -10.82 7.29 25.50
CA TYR A 158 -11.98 6.41 25.56
C TYR A 158 -12.02 5.64 26.88
N ALA A 159 -10.86 5.15 27.34
CA ALA A 159 -10.76 4.49 28.64
C ALA A 159 -11.08 5.43 29.80
N ASP A 160 -10.54 6.67 29.77
CA ASP A 160 -10.81 7.69 30.80
C ASP A 160 -12.29 8.10 30.81
N GLY A 161 -12.88 8.28 29.63
CA GLY A 161 -14.29 8.58 29.49
C GLY A 161 -15.20 7.50 30.04
N ARG A 162 -14.78 6.25 29.96
CA ARG A 162 -15.50 5.13 30.56
C ARG A 162 -15.43 5.15 32.08
N ALA A 163 -14.25 5.46 32.61
CA ALA A 163 -14.07 5.55 34.07
C ALA A 163 -14.91 6.68 34.66
N ASP A 164 -14.98 7.82 33.96
CA ASP A 164 -15.75 8.98 34.42
C ASP A 164 -17.26 8.78 34.38
N ARG A 165 -17.73 7.79 33.62
CA ARG A 165 -19.16 7.49 33.50
C ARG A 165 -19.69 6.51 34.56
N GLU A 166 -18.78 5.87 35.22
CA GLU A 166 -19.10 4.96 36.33
C GLU A 166 -19.06 5.68 37.68
#